data_29cf805eda9b03a48d7d6796b745b096
#
_entry.id   29cf805eda9b03a48d7d6796b745b096
#
_cell.length_a   1.000
_cell.length_b   1.000
_cell.length_c   1.000
_cell.angle_alpha   90.00
_cell.angle_beta   90.00
_cell.angle_gamma   90.00
#
_symmetry.space_group_name_H-M   'P 1'
#
loop_
_entity.id
_entity.type
_entity.pdbx_description
1 polymer ?
#
loop_
_entity_poly.entity_id
_entity_poly.type
_entity_poly.pdbx_seq_one_letter_code
_entity_poly.pdbx_strand_id
1 'polypeptide(L)'
;MTVKHRNHIGKFNYSLNGNLSFARNKILRMTQADNTKPWQNRLGTSVGSIWGLKSLGLYQTQAEIDAAPLPISEIPRLGDIRYLDYNGDGLISWDDEVKIARPTTPEMMFSLMADANWKEFDLSVQLQGAALCDKLLCGEWNNGARDQTPLTRPFYAGWDNAPYYLVENSWRPDNTNAEYPRLSTVAYANNAQVSDFWKRNGAYVRLKNVTLGYTLPQSWVKKSGISNLRLFASGHNLFTLTEFKYLDPEAANVIQGYYPQQRTFTFGVDITF
;
A
#
# COMPACT_ATOMS: atom_id res chain seq x y z
N MET A 1 -2.69 20.67 9.78
CA MET A 1 -2.45 21.03 11.20
C MET A 1 -1.02 20.75 11.54
N THR A 2 -0.35 21.68 12.23
CA THR A 2 1.05 21.48 12.71
C THR A 2 1.06 21.78 14.19
N VAL A 3 1.69 20.91 14.98
CA VAL A 3 1.90 21.07 16.42
C VAL A 3 3.39 21.01 16.69
N LYS A 4 3.91 22.02 17.38
CA LYS A 4 5.32 22.09 17.81
C LYS A 4 5.39 22.23 19.31
N HIS A 5 6.22 21.41 19.93
CA HIS A 5 6.52 21.49 21.35
C HIS A 5 8.02 21.45 21.56
N ARG A 6 8.54 22.36 22.37
CA ARG A 6 9.95 22.38 22.80
C ARG A 6 9.99 22.55 24.30
N ASN A 7 10.87 21.80 24.96
CA ASN A 7 11.06 21.91 26.39
C ASN A 7 12.45 21.40 26.79
N HIS A 8 12.83 21.60 28.05
CA HIS A 8 14.05 21.06 28.64
C HIS A 8 13.79 20.54 30.05
N ILE A 9 14.51 19.50 30.42
CA ILE A 9 14.50 18.90 31.76
C ILE A 9 15.96 18.78 32.20
N GLY A 10 16.44 19.75 33.00
CA GLY A 10 17.86 19.85 33.33
C GLY A 10 18.71 20.03 32.07
N LYS A 11 19.62 19.08 31.79
CA LYS A 11 20.49 19.10 30.60
C LYS A 11 19.87 18.37 29.37
N PHE A 12 18.68 17.84 29.49
CA PHE A 12 17.97 17.19 28.40
C PHE A 12 17.06 18.19 27.70
N ASN A 13 17.37 18.52 26.45
CA ASN A 13 16.54 19.38 25.60
C ASN A 13 15.84 18.50 24.57
N TYR A 14 14.57 18.77 24.27
CA TYR A 14 13.85 18.04 23.22
C TYR A 14 12.90 18.95 22.44
N SER A 15 12.64 18.56 21.21
CA SER A 15 11.61 19.16 20.38
C SER A 15 10.78 18.06 19.71
N LEU A 16 9.47 18.28 19.65
CA LEU A 16 8.51 17.46 18.92
C LEU A 16 7.82 18.34 17.88
N ASN A 17 7.75 17.86 16.65
CA ASN A 17 7.07 18.55 15.57
C ASN A 17 6.17 17.55 14.84
N GLY A 18 4.86 17.63 15.08
CA GLY A 18 3.85 16.80 14.46
C GLY A 18 3.10 17.54 13.35
N ASN A 19 2.94 16.91 12.21
CA ASN A 19 2.15 17.41 11.10
C ASN A 19 1.07 16.40 10.75
N LEU A 20 -0.14 16.89 10.51
CA LEU A 20 -1.28 16.13 10.02
C LEU A 20 -1.95 16.90 8.88
N SER A 21 -2.12 16.25 7.74
CA SER A 21 -2.88 16.73 6.60
C SER A 21 -4.03 15.77 6.33
N PHE A 22 -5.22 16.30 6.14
CA PHE A 22 -6.39 15.57 5.69
C PHE A 22 -7.03 16.33 4.54
N ALA A 23 -7.24 15.64 3.40
CA ALA A 23 -7.91 16.21 2.25
C ALA A 23 -8.79 15.14 1.60
N ARG A 24 -10.06 15.46 1.38
CA ARG A 24 -11.00 14.61 0.66
C ARG A 24 -11.72 15.44 -0.40
N ASN A 25 -11.71 14.96 -1.62
CA ASN A 25 -12.49 15.54 -2.69
C ASN A 25 -13.84 14.82 -2.85
N LYS A 26 -14.74 15.44 -3.61
CA LYS A 26 -16.05 14.88 -3.93
C LYS A 26 -16.44 15.31 -5.35
N ILE A 27 -16.85 14.35 -6.17
CA ILE A 27 -17.38 14.63 -7.51
C ILE A 27 -18.77 15.28 -7.36
N LEU A 28 -18.87 16.54 -7.72
CA LEU A 28 -20.14 17.28 -7.67
C LEU A 28 -20.87 17.26 -9.03
N ARG A 29 -20.12 17.19 -10.12
CA ARG A 29 -20.67 17.19 -11.49
C ARG A 29 -19.79 16.35 -12.39
N MET A 30 -20.38 15.46 -13.15
CA MET A 30 -19.76 14.73 -14.25
C MET A 30 -20.82 14.25 -15.23
N THR A 31 -20.44 14.09 -16.49
CA THR A 31 -21.29 13.42 -17.47
C THR A 31 -21.24 11.92 -17.23
N GLN A 32 -22.39 11.30 -17.13
CA GLN A 32 -22.56 9.84 -17.02
C GLN A 32 -23.52 9.40 -18.12
N ALA A 33 -23.44 8.13 -18.53
CA ALA A 33 -24.38 7.56 -19.48
C ALA A 33 -25.82 7.54 -18.89
N ASP A 34 -26.81 7.72 -19.72
CA ASP A 34 -28.22 7.78 -19.29
C ASP A 34 -28.69 6.44 -18.66
N ASN A 35 -28.05 5.33 -19.04
CA ASN A 35 -28.31 3.99 -18.51
C ASN A 35 -27.45 3.62 -17.29
N THR A 36 -26.74 4.57 -16.68
CA THR A 36 -25.93 4.32 -15.50
C THR A 36 -26.80 3.81 -14.36
N LYS A 37 -26.45 2.63 -13.82
CA LYS A 37 -27.18 2.02 -12.71
C LYS A 37 -27.03 2.86 -11.43
N PRO A 38 -28.02 2.86 -10.52
CA PRO A 38 -27.94 3.64 -9.29
C PRO A 38 -26.69 3.37 -8.45
N TRP A 39 -26.25 2.11 -8.36
CA TRP A 39 -25.05 1.70 -7.62
C TRP A 39 -23.73 2.04 -8.33
N GLN A 40 -23.77 2.35 -9.62
CA GLN A 40 -22.62 2.79 -10.42
C GLN A 40 -22.48 4.31 -10.46
N ASN A 41 -23.38 5.04 -9.82
CA ASN A 41 -23.36 6.49 -9.79
C ASN A 41 -22.12 7.01 -9.06
N ARG A 42 -21.25 7.71 -9.79
CA ARG A 42 -20.00 8.26 -9.28
C ARG A 42 -20.16 9.62 -8.59
N LEU A 43 -21.31 10.30 -8.75
CA LEU A 43 -21.59 11.56 -8.06
C LEU A 43 -21.55 11.36 -6.55
N GLY A 44 -20.92 12.30 -5.86
CA GLY A 44 -20.77 12.23 -4.41
C GLY A 44 -19.62 11.34 -3.92
N THR A 45 -18.93 10.59 -4.80
CA THR A 45 -17.74 9.82 -4.45
C THR A 45 -16.47 10.66 -4.65
N SER A 46 -15.34 10.17 -4.14
CA SER A 46 -14.03 10.80 -4.38
C SER A 46 -13.52 10.46 -5.79
N VAL A 47 -12.84 11.42 -6.41
CA VAL A 47 -12.08 11.18 -7.64
C VAL A 47 -11.04 10.10 -7.38
N GLY A 48 -10.88 9.14 -8.30
CA GLY A 48 -9.98 8.00 -8.13
C GLY A 48 -10.54 6.89 -7.22
N SER A 49 -11.81 6.97 -6.77
CA SER A 49 -12.46 5.81 -6.14
C SER A 49 -12.45 4.64 -7.11
N ILE A 50 -12.12 3.46 -6.59
CA ILE A 50 -11.96 2.25 -7.41
C ILE A 50 -13.29 1.54 -7.51
N TRP A 51 -13.61 1.11 -8.73
CA TRP A 51 -14.83 0.41 -9.10
C TRP A 51 -14.49 -0.96 -9.64
N GLY A 52 -15.34 -1.94 -9.37
CA GLY A 52 -15.11 -3.31 -9.79
C GLY A 52 -16.13 -4.26 -9.19
N LEU A 53 -15.91 -5.54 -9.39
CA LEU A 53 -16.79 -6.60 -8.91
C LEU A 53 -16.58 -6.85 -7.41
N LYS A 54 -17.65 -7.23 -6.73
CA LYS A 54 -17.59 -7.67 -5.34
C LYS A 54 -17.35 -9.17 -5.28
N SER A 55 -16.32 -9.60 -4.53
CA SER A 55 -16.01 -11.00 -4.35
C SER A 55 -16.79 -11.63 -3.21
N LEU A 56 -17.10 -12.92 -3.34
CA LEU A 56 -17.67 -13.80 -2.32
C LEU A 56 -16.63 -14.82 -1.79
N GLY A 57 -15.33 -14.60 -2.06
CA GLY A 57 -14.26 -15.53 -1.75
C GLY A 57 -13.92 -16.45 -2.93
N LEU A 58 -13.45 -17.65 -2.64
CA LEU A 58 -13.05 -18.65 -3.63
C LEU A 58 -14.07 -19.78 -3.71
N TYR A 59 -14.29 -20.33 -4.91
CA TYR A 59 -15.11 -21.53 -5.09
C TYR A 59 -14.47 -22.72 -4.38
N GLN A 60 -15.21 -23.35 -3.47
CA GLN A 60 -14.75 -24.49 -2.67
C GLN A 60 -15.34 -25.82 -3.15
N THR A 61 -16.52 -25.80 -3.76
CA THR A 61 -17.25 -27.00 -4.19
C THR A 61 -17.80 -26.86 -5.61
N GLN A 62 -17.97 -27.99 -6.28
CA GLN A 62 -18.63 -28.05 -7.60
C GLN A 62 -20.08 -27.54 -7.53
N ALA A 63 -20.80 -27.83 -6.45
CA ALA A 63 -22.15 -27.33 -6.26
C ALA A 63 -22.26 -25.80 -6.22
N GLU A 64 -21.27 -25.12 -5.68
CA GLU A 64 -21.20 -23.64 -5.74
C GLU A 64 -21.02 -23.14 -7.17
N ILE A 65 -20.23 -23.83 -7.99
CA ILE A 65 -20.02 -23.51 -9.41
C ILE A 65 -21.30 -23.74 -10.21
N ASP A 66 -21.94 -24.88 -9.99
CA ASP A 66 -23.16 -25.27 -10.72
C ASP A 66 -24.35 -24.34 -10.40
N ALA A 67 -24.37 -23.76 -9.21
CA ALA A 67 -25.37 -22.77 -8.76
C ALA A 67 -24.98 -21.31 -9.03
N ALA A 68 -23.80 -21.07 -9.60
CA ALA A 68 -23.31 -19.71 -9.83
C ALA A 68 -24.02 -19.02 -10.99
N PRO A 69 -24.12 -17.67 -10.98
CA PRO A 69 -24.48 -16.90 -12.16
C PRO A 69 -23.54 -17.19 -13.33
N LEU A 70 -24.01 -16.93 -14.55
CA LEU A 70 -23.18 -17.05 -15.74
C LEU A 70 -21.97 -16.12 -15.64
N PRO A 71 -20.74 -16.62 -15.87
CA PRO A 71 -19.53 -15.82 -15.69
C PRO A 71 -19.34 -14.80 -16.81
N ILE A 72 -18.63 -13.71 -16.49
CA ILE A 72 -18.22 -12.70 -17.49
C ILE A 72 -17.22 -13.25 -18.52
N SER A 73 -16.58 -14.34 -18.23
CA SER A 73 -15.55 -14.97 -19.09
C SER A 73 -15.73 -16.49 -19.12
N GLU A 74 -14.70 -17.24 -18.78
CA GLU A 74 -14.73 -18.70 -18.77
C GLU A 74 -15.46 -19.23 -17.52
N ILE A 75 -15.99 -20.46 -17.63
CA ILE A 75 -16.59 -21.18 -16.51
C ILE A 75 -15.58 -21.32 -15.38
N PRO A 76 -15.90 -20.88 -14.16
CA PRO A 76 -14.99 -20.93 -13.02
C PRO A 76 -14.67 -22.37 -12.61
N ARG A 77 -13.54 -22.53 -11.97
CA ARG A 77 -13.04 -23.79 -11.43
C ARG A 77 -12.88 -23.69 -9.91
N LEU A 78 -12.71 -24.81 -9.24
CA LEU A 78 -12.40 -24.82 -7.80
C LEU A 78 -11.16 -23.97 -7.51
N GLY A 79 -11.25 -23.08 -6.51
CA GLY A 79 -10.21 -22.15 -6.15
C GLY A 79 -10.12 -20.87 -6.98
N ASP A 80 -11.02 -20.67 -7.94
CA ASP A 80 -11.17 -19.40 -8.63
C ASP A 80 -12.01 -18.40 -7.82
N ILE A 81 -11.88 -17.09 -8.10
CA ILE A 81 -12.64 -16.06 -7.41
C ILE A 81 -14.11 -16.13 -7.81
N ARG A 82 -14.97 -16.11 -6.81
CA ARG A 82 -16.42 -16.06 -6.94
C ARG A 82 -16.90 -14.62 -6.84
N TYR A 83 -17.71 -14.17 -7.78
CA TYR A 83 -18.23 -12.80 -7.81
C TYR A 83 -19.71 -12.76 -7.47
N LEU A 84 -20.14 -11.63 -6.90
CA LEU A 84 -21.54 -11.34 -6.59
C LEU A 84 -22.25 -10.80 -7.85
N ASP A 85 -23.31 -11.46 -8.24
CA ASP A 85 -24.33 -10.91 -9.11
C ASP A 85 -25.08 -9.82 -8.31
N TYR A 86 -24.71 -8.57 -8.54
CA TYR A 86 -25.19 -7.46 -7.72
C TYR A 86 -26.60 -7.03 -8.12
N ASN A 87 -26.93 -7.14 -9.40
CA ASN A 87 -28.23 -6.78 -9.94
C ASN A 87 -29.26 -7.94 -9.93
N GLY A 88 -28.80 -9.17 -9.74
CA GLY A 88 -29.64 -10.37 -9.65
C GLY A 88 -30.20 -10.85 -10.98
N ASP A 89 -29.51 -10.54 -12.11
CA ASP A 89 -29.97 -10.92 -13.45
C ASP A 89 -29.48 -12.32 -13.89
N GLY A 90 -28.68 -12.98 -13.04
CA GLY A 90 -28.12 -14.31 -13.30
C GLY A 90 -26.84 -14.29 -14.14
N LEU A 91 -26.25 -13.11 -14.39
CA LEU A 91 -25.06 -12.92 -15.19
C LEU A 91 -24.05 -12.03 -14.46
N ILE A 92 -22.80 -12.43 -14.35
CA ILE A 92 -21.72 -11.54 -13.90
C ILE A 92 -21.27 -10.67 -15.07
N SER A 93 -21.44 -9.38 -14.95
CA SER A 93 -21.15 -8.42 -16.02
C SER A 93 -20.63 -7.09 -15.48
N TRP A 94 -20.36 -6.11 -16.34
CA TRP A 94 -20.02 -4.76 -15.94
C TRP A 94 -21.18 -4.02 -15.25
N ASP A 95 -22.42 -4.52 -15.38
CA ASP A 95 -23.57 -3.98 -14.67
C ASP A 95 -23.52 -4.28 -13.16
N ASP A 96 -22.68 -5.25 -12.73
CA ASP A 96 -22.44 -5.58 -11.33
C ASP A 96 -21.32 -4.78 -10.67
N GLU A 97 -20.65 -3.92 -11.43
CA GLU A 97 -19.61 -3.07 -10.85
C GLU A 97 -20.18 -2.13 -9.79
N VAL A 98 -19.51 -2.12 -8.64
CA VAL A 98 -19.80 -1.21 -7.53
C VAL A 98 -18.52 -0.51 -7.08
N LYS A 99 -18.66 0.51 -6.25
CA LYS A 99 -17.50 1.10 -5.58
C LYS A 99 -16.91 0.09 -4.58
N ILE A 100 -15.70 -0.39 -4.86
CA ILE A 100 -15.03 -1.41 -4.04
C ILE A 100 -13.94 -0.84 -3.12
N ALA A 101 -13.33 0.30 -3.49
CA ALA A 101 -12.20 0.83 -2.73
C ALA A 101 -12.12 2.37 -2.76
N ARG A 102 -11.31 2.90 -1.83
CA ARG A 102 -10.91 4.30 -1.79
C ARG A 102 -9.90 4.59 -2.90
N PRO A 103 -9.63 5.89 -3.17
CA PRO A 103 -8.52 6.27 -4.03
C PRO A 103 -7.18 5.69 -3.54
N THR A 104 -6.28 5.41 -4.47
CA THR A 104 -4.89 5.04 -4.16
C THR A 104 -4.09 6.18 -3.57
N THR A 105 -4.49 7.42 -3.85
CA THR A 105 -3.94 8.63 -3.22
C THR A 105 -4.46 8.76 -1.79
N PRO A 106 -3.57 8.85 -0.78
CA PRO A 106 -3.97 8.98 0.61
C PRO A 106 -4.79 10.26 0.87
N GLU A 107 -5.92 10.12 1.59
CA GLU A 107 -6.68 11.27 2.10
C GLU A 107 -6.06 11.84 3.38
N MET A 108 -5.26 11.06 4.09
CA MET A 108 -4.58 11.48 5.32
C MET A 108 -3.07 11.19 5.22
N MET A 109 -2.26 12.20 5.51
CA MET A 109 -0.81 12.10 5.64
C MET A 109 -0.37 12.72 6.97
N PHE A 110 0.59 12.11 7.62
CA PHE A 110 1.12 12.58 8.89
C PHE A 110 2.62 12.35 9.00
N SER A 111 3.26 13.20 9.81
CA SER A 111 4.65 13.02 10.19
C SER A 111 4.89 13.47 11.62
N LEU A 112 5.85 12.84 12.28
CA LEU A 112 6.35 13.22 13.57
C LEU A 112 7.88 13.28 13.51
N MET A 113 8.43 14.43 13.83
CA MET A 113 9.87 14.61 14.04
C MET A 113 10.12 14.85 15.53
N ALA A 114 11.02 14.08 16.10
CA ALA A 114 11.47 14.19 17.48
C ALA A 114 12.97 14.38 17.49
N ASP A 115 13.42 15.49 18.07
CA ASP A 115 14.84 15.78 18.29
C ASP A 115 15.10 15.84 19.80
N ALA A 116 16.22 15.30 20.21
CA ALA A 116 16.64 15.28 21.61
C ALA A 116 18.15 15.53 21.70
N ASN A 117 18.56 16.34 22.66
CA ASN A 117 19.95 16.59 22.97
C ASN A 117 20.18 16.37 24.46
N TRP A 118 21.16 15.56 24.78
CA TRP A 118 21.56 15.29 26.16
C TRP A 118 23.07 15.26 26.28
N LYS A 119 23.60 16.31 26.91
CA LYS A 119 25.05 16.53 26.98
C LYS A 119 25.65 16.53 25.56
N GLU A 120 26.55 15.60 25.30
CA GLU A 120 27.26 15.43 24.02
C GLU A 120 26.51 14.60 22.98
N PHE A 121 25.38 14.02 23.35
CA PHE A 121 24.55 13.19 22.46
C PHE A 121 23.43 14.01 21.82
N ASP A 122 23.19 13.78 20.54
CA ASP A 122 22.01 14.23 19.83
C ASP A 122 21.31 13.06 19.13
N LEU A 123 20.00 13.07 19.15
CA LEU A 123 19.14 12.09 18.51
C LEU A 123 18.07 12.81 17.73
N SER A 124 17.91 12.44 16.45
CA SER A 124 16.79 12.87 15.62
C SER A 124 16.05 11.64 15.09
N VAL A 125 14.73 11.64 15.22
CA VAL A 125 13.85 10.55 14.74
C VAL A 125 12.73 11.15 13.91
N GLN A 126 12.50 10.61 12.72
CA GLN A 126 11.41 11.00 11.85
C GLN A 126 10.53 9.81 11.52
N LEU A 127 9.26 9.90 11.91
CA LEU A 127 8.17 9.02 11.49
C LEU A 127 7.36 9.72 10.39
N GLN A 128 6.93 8.95 9.40
CA GLN A 128 6.04 9.38 8.34
C GLN A 128 5.01 8.30 8.08
N GLY A 129 3.79 8.72 7.76
CA GLY A 129 2.75 7.78 7.41
C GLY A 129 1.66 8.38 6.54
N ALA A 130 0.89 7.48 5.96
CA ALA A 130 -0.32 7.82 5.21
C ALA A 130 -1.42 6.82 5.57
N ALA A 131 -2.67 7.26 5.41
CA ALA A 131 -3.84 6.43 5.67
C ALA A 131 -5.03 6.86 4.81
N LEU A 132 -6.12 6.11 4.91
CA LEU A 132 -7.35 6.33 4.15
C LEU A 132 -7.10 6.24 2.63
N CYS A 133 -6.32 5.25 2.22
CA CYS A 133 -6.10 4.85 0.83
C CYS A 133 -6.14 3.34 0.72
N ASP A 134 -6.50 2.85 -0.45
CA ASP A 134 -6.50 1.44 -0.77
C ASP A 134 -5.61 1.19 -1.99
N LYS A 135 -5.09 -0.02 -2.12
CA LYS A 135 -4.28 -0.47 -3.25
C LYS A 135 -4.93 -1.71 -3.86
N LEU A 136 -4.85 -1.85 -5.17
CA LEU A 136 -5.26 -3.08 -5.87
C LEU A 136 -4.04 -3.85 -6.34
N LEU A 137 -3.95 -5.12 -5.97
CA LEU A 137 -2.87 -6.00 -6.44
C LEU A 137 -3.01 -6.34 -7.93
N CYS A 138 -4.23 -6.39 -8.46
CA CYS A 138 -4.49 -6.70 -9.88
C CYS A 138 -4.29 -5.49 -10.83
N GLY A 139 -3.98 -4.31 -10.29
CA GLY A 139 -4.02 -3.07 -11.04
C GLY A 139 -5.42 -2.53 -11.26
N GLU A 140 -5.49 -1.32 -11.78
CA GLU A 140 -6.73 -0.63 -12.11
C GLU A 140 -7.02 -0.75 -13.60
N TRP A 141 -8.29 -0.57 -13.98
CA TRP A 141 -8.65 -0.44 -15.39
C TRP A 141 -8.18 0.90 -15.92
N ASN A 142 -7.30 0.89 -16.92
CA ASN A 142 -6.75 2.10 -17.52
C ASN A 142 -6.85 2.05 -19.05
N ASN A 143 -7.41 3.11 -19.66
CA ASN A 143 -7.52 3.29 -21.13
C ASN A 143 -8.11 2.08 -21.87
N GLY A 144 -9.09 1.40 -21.28
CA GLY A 144 -9.73 0.24 -21.89
C GLY A 144 -8.90 -1.05 -21.86
N ALA A 145 -7.74 -1.02 -21.25
CA ALA A 145 -6.91 -2.20 -20.98
C ALA A 145 -6.75 -2.41 -19.49
N ARG A 146 -6.70 -3.68 -19.08
CA ARG A 146 -6.38 -4.03 -17.69
C ARG A 146 -4.89 -3.98 -17.48
N ASP A 147 -4.49 -3.21 -16.48
CA ASP A 147 -3.12 -3.20 -16.04
C ASP A 147 -2.81 -4.50 -15.28
N GLN A 148 -2.10 -5.41 -15.96
CA GLN A 148 -1.70 -6.68 -15.39
C GLN A 148 -0.45 -6.52 -14.55
N THR A 149 -0.54 -6.86 -13.26
CA THR A 149 0.62 -6.80 -12.37
C THR A 149 1.37 -8.13 -12.34
N PRO A 150 2.70 -8.12 -12.16
CA PRO A 150 3.47 -9.34 -11.97
C PRO A 150 2.99 -10.20 -10.79
N LEU A 151 2.32 -9.57 -9.78
CA LEU A 151 1.79 -10.27 -8.62
C LEU A 151 0.56 -11.11 -8.91
N THR A 152 -0.25 -10.73 -9.89
CA THR A 152 -1.52 -11.41 -10.17
C THR A 152 -1.49 -12.27 -11.42
N ARG A 153 -0.54 -12.04 -12.33
CA ARG A 153 -0.36 -12.86 -13.55
C ARG A 153 -0.30 -14.37 -13.31
N PRO A 154 0.34 -14.90 -12.24
CA PRO A 154 0.34 -16.33 -11.97
C PRO A 154 -1.05 -16.97 -11.86
N PHE A 155 -2.08 -16.18 -11.62
CA PHE A 155 -3.46 -16.66 -11.44
C PHE A 155 -4.28 -16.63 -12.73
N TYR A 156 -3.81 -16.00 -13.82
CA TYR A 156 -4.58 -15.87 -15.04
C TYR A 156 -3.80 -15.77 -16.36
N ALA A 157 -2.49 -15.52 -16.32
CA ALA A 157 -1.73 -15.34 -17.57
C ALA A 157 -1.22 -16.65 -18.16
N GLY A 158 -0.96 -17.65 -17.32
CA GLY A 158 -0.53 -18.97 -17.76
C GLY A 158 0.94 -19.13 -18.13
N TRP A 159 1.75 -18.07 -18.04
CA TRP A 159 3.12 -18.06 -18.56
C TRP A 159 4.14 -17.22 -17.74
N ASP A 160 3.76 -16.77 -16.56
CA ASP A 160 4.64 -15.98 -15.68
C ASP A 160 5.17 -16.77 -14.49
N ASN A 161 6.34 -16.35 -13.98
CA ASN A 161 6.91 -16.86 -12.75
C ASN A 161 6.09 -16.38 -11.55
N ALA A 162 5.80 -17.29 -10.64
CA ALA A 162 5.14 -16.99 -9.38
C ALA A 162 6.17 -16.81 -8.26
N PRO A 163 6.15 -15.71 -7.50
CA PRO A 163 6.89 -15.60 -6.26
C PRO A 163 6.50 -16.74 -5.29
N TYR A 164 7.47 -17.28 -4.56
CA TYR A 164 7.27 -18.43 -3.67
C TYR A 164 6.10 -18.26 -2.69
N TYR A 165 5.97 -17.06 -2.07
CA TYR A 165 4.88 -16.78 -1.13
C TYR A 165 3.48 -16.83 -1.78
N LEU A 166 3.33 -16.52 -3.07
CA LEU A 166 2.06 -16.68 -3.78
C LEU A 166 1.73 -18.15 -3.97
N VAL A 167 2.72 -18.96 -4.30
CA VAL A 167 2.56 -20.42 -4.46
C VAL A 167 2.15 -21.06 -3.14
N GLU A 168 2.81 -20.72 -2.05
CA GLU A 168 2.47 -21.25 -0.72
C GLU A 168 1.05 -20.87 -0.29
N ASN A 169 0.63 -19.63 -0.55
CA ASN A 169 -0.65 -19.09 -0.11
C ASN A 169 -1.74 -19.14 -1.20
N SER A 170 -1.51 -19.87 -2.30
CA SER A 170 -2.52 -20.12 -3.33
C SER A 170 -3.42 -21.30 -2.97
N TRP A 171 -4.66 -21.24 -3.48
CA TRP A 171 -5.63 -22.31 -3.31
C TRP A 171 -5.14 -23.62 -3.96
N ARG A 172 -5.25 -24.69 -3.23
CA ARG A 172 -5.02 -26.09 -3.65
C ARG A 172 -5.94 -27.00 -2.86
N PRO A 173 -6.18 -28.25 -3.30
CA PRO A 173 -7.02 -29.21 -2.57
C PRO A 173 -6.57 -29.48 -1.13
N ASP A 174 -5.28 -29.32 -0.85
CA ASP A 174 -4.67 -29.43 0.49
C ASP A 174 -4.56 -28.09 1.23
N ASN A 175 -4.92 -26.96 0.58
CA ASN A 175 -4.92 -25.60 1.13
C ASN A 175 -6.15 -24.82 0.65
N THR A 176 -7.33 -25.20 1.10
CA THR A 176 -8.60 -24.59 0.67
C THR A 176 -8.89 -23.24 1.32
N ASN A 177 -8.27 -22.94 2.48
CA ASN A 177 -8.37 -21.63 3.16
C ASN A 177 -7.26 -20.68 2.73
N ALA A 178 -6.93 -20.66 1.46
CA ALA A 178 -5.83 -19.86 0.90
C ALA A 178 -6.18 -18.38 0.77
N GLU A 179 -5.16 -17.52 0.86
CA GLU A 179 -5.29 -16.07 0.65
C GLU A 179 -5.46 -15.71 -0.83
N TYR A 180 -4.93 -16.55 -1.75
CA TYR A 180 -4.92 -16.29 -3.19
C TYR A 180 -5.66 -17.39 -3.96
N PRO A 181 -6.14 -17.06 -5.18
CA PRO A 181 -6.81 -18.05 -6.02
C PRO A 181 -5.85 -19.18 -6.44
N ARG A 182 -6.38 -20.18 -7.11
CA ARG A 182 -5.56 -21.21 -7.75
C ARG A 182 -4.61 -20.60 -8.80
N LEU A 183 -3.42 -21.15 -8.91
CA LEU A 183 -2.49 -20.82 -9.99
C LEU A 183 -3.02 -21.38 -11.33
N SER A 184 -2.71 -20.69 -12.42
CA SER A 184 -3.12 -21.13 -13.77
C SER A 184 -1.90 -21.22 -14.69
N THR A 185 -1.79 -22.34 -15.41
CA THR A 185 -0.81 -22.56 -16.47
C THR A 185 -1.34 -22.21 -17.86
N VAL A 186 -2.58 -21.74 -17.94
CA VAL A 186 -3.23 -21.28 -19.17
C VAL A 186 -3.85 -19.91 -18.94
N ALA A 187 -4.00 -19.12 -19.99
CA ALA A 187 -4.69 -17.85 -19.91
C ALA A 187 -6.13 -18.04 -19.42
N TYR A 188 -6.54 -17.26 -18.42
CA TYR A 188 -7.82 -17.44 -17.74
C TYR A 188 -8.30 -16.14 -17.10
N ALA A 189 -9.33 -15.53 -17.65
CA ALA A 189 -9.71 -14.18 -17.32
C ALA A 189 -10.53 -14.02 -16.04
N ASN A 190 -11.14 -15.08 -15.49
CA ASN A 190 -11.98 -14.98 -14.30
C ASN A 190 -11.23 -14.33 -13.11
N ASN A 191 -10.05 -14.84 -12.77
CA ASN A 191 -9.27 -14.33 -11.65
C ASN A 191 -8.62 -12.95 -11.92
N ALA A 192 -8.68 -12.49 -13.17
CA ALA A 192 -8.13 -11.22 -13.60
C ALA A 192 -9.09 -10.04 -13.44
N GLN A 193 -10.34 -10.25 -13.00
CA GLN A 193 -11.31 -9.16 -12.87
C GLN A 193 -10.92 -8.19 -11.75
N VAL A 194 -11.12 -6.89 -12.02
CA VAL A 194 -10.97 -5.86 -10.97
C VAL A 194 -12.04 -6.11 -9.91
N SER A 195 -11.60 -6.42 -8.70
CA SER A 195 -12.51 -6.76 -7.60
C SER A 195 -11.92 -6.42 -6.24
N ASP A 196 -12.78 -6.39 -5.24
CA ASP A 196 -12.35 -6.17 -3.85
C ASP A 196 -11.53 -7.35 -3.28
N PHE A 197 -11.50 -8.49 -3.95
CA PHE A 197 -10.59 -9.60 -3.61
C PHE A 197 -9.12 -9.15 -3.64
N TRP A 198 -8.77 -8.34 -4.60
CA TRP A 198 -7.41 -7.82 -4.79
C TRP A 198 -7.12 -6.54 -4.01
N LYS A 199 -8.12 -6.01 -3.31
CA LYS A 199 -7.95 -4.82 -2.49
C LYS A 199 -7.09 -5.10 -1.27
N ARG A 200 -6.17 -4.18 -0.97
CA ARG A 200 -5.38 -4.15 0.27
C ARG A 200 -5.43 -2.74 0.86
N ASN A 201 -5.36 -2.67 2.18
CA ASN A 201 -5.22 -1.39 2.87
C ASN A 201 -3.84 -0.79 2.55
N GLY A 202 -3.82 0.42 2.00
CA GLY A 202 -2.60 1.13 1.64
C GLY A 202 -1.99 1.96 2.78
N ALA A 203 -2.57 1.91 3.97
CA ALA A 203 -2.07 2.66 5.13
C ALA A 203 -0.70 2.14 5.60
N TYR A 204 0.16 3.05 6.05
CA TYR A 204 1.46 2.70 6.60
C TYR A 204 1.97 3.73 7.61
N VAL A 205 2.90 3.30 8.45
CA VAL A 205 3.80 4.15 9.25
C VAL A 205 5.23 3.69 9.01
N ARG A 206 6.10 4.63 8.66
CA ARG A 206 7.51 4.37 8.37
C ARG A 206 8.43 5.15 9.31
N LEU A 207 9.42 4.45 9.87
CA LEU A 207 10.58 5.07 10.49
C LEU A 207 11.50 5.55 9.38
N LYS A 208 11.29 6.81 8.97
CA LYS A 208 11.88 7.40 7.76
C LYS A 208 13.35 7.72 7.94
N ASN A 209 13.67 8.28 9.10
CA ASN A 209 15.04 8.68 9.43
C ASN A 209 15.30 8.54 10.93
N VAL A 210 16.47 8.04 11.28
CA VAL A 210 17.03 8.08 12.64
C VAL A 210 18.49 8.52 12.51
N THR A 211 18.88 9.52 13.26
CA THR A 211 20.28 9.97 13.35
C THR A 211 20.67 10.05 14.81
N LEU A 212 21.75 9.38 15.17
CA LEU A 212 22.39 9.48 16.48
C LEU A 212 23.76 10.12 16.30
N GLY A 213 24.00 11.23 16.96
CA GLY A 213 25.26 11.95 16.96
C GLY A 213 25.91 11.97 18.36
N TYR A 214 27.23 12.05 18.36
CA TYR A 214 28.03 12.29 19.54
C TYR A 214 29.07 13.35 19.24
N THR A 215 29.00 14.47 19.93
CA THR A 215 29.99 15.57 19.83
C THR A 215 31.09 15.36 20.86
N LEU A 216 32.31 15.23 20.43
CA LEU A 216 33.43 15.01 21.33
C LEU A 216 33.64 16.23 22.26
N PRO A 217 33.96 15.99 23.55
CA PRO A 217 34.27 17.10 24.47
C PRO A 217 35.40 17.95 23.91
N GLN A 218 35.23 19.24 23.98
CA GLN A 218 36.20 20.22 23.42
C GLN A 218 37.61 20.08 24.01
N SER A 219 37.72 19.58 25.27
CA SER A 219 38.99 19.30 25.91
C SER A 219 39.84 18.24 25.18
N TRP A 220 39.22 17.36 24.42
CA TRP A 220 39.89 16.30 23.66
C TRP A 220 40.44 16.80 22.32
N VAL A 221 39.75 17.70 21.66
CA VAL A 221 40.01 18.12 20.28
C VAL A 221 40.75 19.43 20.15
N LYS A 222 40.72 20.32 21.19
CA LYS A 222 41.28 21.65 21.18
C LYS A 222 42.77 21.72 20.84
N LYS A 223 43.54 20.69 21.29
CA LYS A 223 44.99 20.67 21.02
C LYS A 223 45.33 20.43 19.55
N SER A 224 44.40 19.90 18.78
CA SER A 224 44.55 19.63 17.35
C SER A 224 44.04 20.77 16.45
N GLY A 225 43.69 21.94 17.02
CA GLY A 225 43.15 23.06 16.27
C GLY A 225 41.70 22.87 15.80
N ILE A 226 41.02 21.80 16.30
CA ILE A 226 39.64 21.51 15.97
C ILE A 226 38.72 22.17 17.00
N SER A 227 37.76 22.98 16.54
CA SER A 227 36.78 23.65 17.39
C SER A 227 35.57 22.76 17.70
N ASN A 228 35.19 21.88 16.77
CA ASN A 228 34.11 20.90 16.96
C ASN A 228 34.37 19.60 16.19
N LEU A 229 34.11 18.45 16.80
CA LEU A 229 34.19 17.14 16.18
C LEU A 229 32.96 16.35 16.58
N ARG A 230 32.09 16.06 15.62
CA ARG A 230 30.90 15.24 15.83
C ARG A 230 30.95 13.99 14.97
N LEU A 231 30.75 12.84 15.60
CA LEU A 231 30.54 11.55 14.94
C LEU A 231 29.05 11.28 14.87
N PHE A 232 28.57 10.76 13.75
CA PHE A 232 27.17 10.39 13.65
C PHE A 232 26.96 9.08 12.87
N ALA A 233 25.85 8.42 13.20
CA ALA A 233 25.30 7.32 12.45
C ALA A 233 23.85 7.65 12.11
N SER A 234 23.46 7.45 10.85
CA SER A 234 22.06 7.61 10.43
C SER A 234 21.55 6.39 9.67
N GLY A 235 20.25 6.16 9.80
CA GLY A 235 19.54 5.12 9.05
C GLY A 235 18.29 5.69 8.40
N HIS A 236 18.05 5.33 7.14
CA HIS A 236 16.88 5.73 6.38
C HIS A 236 15.99 4.53 6.06
N ASN A 237 14.67 4.73 6.07
CA ASN A 237 13.66 3.73 5.76
C ASN A 237 13.82 2.44 6.57
N LEU A 238 14.17 2.55 7.87
CA LEU A 238 14.59 1.42 8.70
C LEU A 238 13.48 0.41 8.91
N PHE A 239 12.24 0.89 9.04
CA PHE A 239 11.11 0.03 9.37
C PHE A 239 9.81 0.60 8.82
N THR A 240 8.92 -0.26 8.32
CA THR A 240 7.58 0.11 7.84
C THR A 240 6.55 -0.84 8.44
N LEU A 241 5.55 -0.28 9.12
CA LEU A 241 4.33 -0.96 9.55
C LEU A 241 3.27 -0.77 8.48
N THR A 242 2.78 -1.85 7.89
CA THR A 242 1.72 -1.84 6.89
C THR A 242 1.08 -3.22 6.77
N GLU A 243 -0.20 -3.27 6.39
CA GLU A 243 -0.87 -4.50 5.95
C GLU A 243 -0.55 -4.85 4.50
N PHE A 244 -0.03 -3.87 3.73
CA PHE A 244 0.36 -4.05 2.34
C PHE A 244 1.70 -4.76 2.25
N LYS A 245 1.67 -6.09 2.40
CA LYS A 245 2.85 -6.95 2.39
C LYS A 245 3.46 -7.03 0.97
N TYR A 246 4.77 -7.30 0.92
CA TYR A 246 5.57 -7.61 -0.28
C TYR A 246 5.83 -6.46 -1.24
N LEU A 247 5.13 -5.34 -1.10
CA LEU A 247 5.31 -4.14 -1.91
C LEU A 247 5.48 -2.92 -1.02
N ASP A 248 6.06 -1.85 -1.58
CA ASP A 248 6.18 -0.60 -0.85
C ASP A 248 4.84 0.15 -0.87
N PRO A 249 4.25 0.49 0.30
CA PRO A 249 2.99 1.23 0.35
C PRO A 249 3.10 2.67 -0.20
N GLU A 250 4.31 3.25 -0.31
CA GLU A 250 4.54 4.55 -0.95
C GLU A 250 4.55 4.45 -2.49
N ALA A 251 4.62 3.24 -3.06
CA ALA A 251 4.59 3.07 -4.51
C ALA A 251 3.30 3.67 -5.08
N ALA A 252 3.45 4.57 -6.04
CA ALA A 252 2.32 5.19 -6.74
C ALA A 252 1.55 4.14 -7.57
N ASN A 253 2.28 3.13 -8.07
CA ASN A 253 1.74 2.10 -8.94
C ASN A 253 2.42 0.77 -8.64
N VAL A 254 1.65 -0.30 -8.51
CA VAL A 254 2.14 -1.66 -8.28
C VAL A 254 2.47 -2.42 -9.58
N ILE A 255 2.22 -1.81 -10.72
CA ILE A 255 2.11 -2.46 -12.03
C ILE A 255 3.44 -2.60 -12.75
N GLN A 256 4.29 -1.59 -12.72
CA GLN A 256 5.50 -1.57 -13.55
C GLN A 256 6.75 -1.30 -12.72
N GLY A 257 7.56 -2.32 -12.49
CA GLY A 257 8.98 -2.21 -12.17
C GLY A 257 9.35 -1.21 -11.09
N TYR A 258 8.51 -1.05 -10.07
CA TYR A 258 8.82 -0.17 -8.97
C TYR A 258 10.07 -0.65 -8.25
N TYR A 259 11.07 0.20 -8.18
CA TYR A 259 12.31 -0.09 -7.45
C TYR A 259 12.02 -0.03 -5.94
N PRO A 260 12.28 -1.12 -5.19
CA PRO A 260 12.01 -1.15 -3.76
C PRO A 260 12.78 -0.06 -3.00
N GLN A 261 12.13 0.57 -2.02
CA GLN A 261 12.78 1.52 -1.13
C GLN A 261 13.91 0.83 -0.35
N GLN A 262 15.11 1.35 -0.49
CA GLN A 262 16.28 0.81 0.18
C GLN A 262 16.35 1.27 1.64
N ARG A 263 16.87 0.42 2.50
CA ARG A 263 17.40 0.80 3.81
C ARG A 263 18.83 1.27 3.61
N THR A 264 19.13 2.47 4.10
CA THR A 264 20.47 3.04 3.98
C THR A 264 21.01 3.33 5.37
N PHE A 265 22.25 2.93 5.60
CA PHE A 265 23.00 3.29 6.81
C PHE A 265 24.18 4.18 6.40
N THR A 266 24.33 5.30 7.09
CA THR A 266 25.41 6.25 6.84
C THR A 266 26.15 6.52 8.15
N PHE A 267 27.46 6.52 8.07
CA PHE A 267 28.36 6.92 9.16
C PHE A 267 29.15 8.12 8.69
N GLY A 268 29.28 9.12 9.52
CA GLY A 268 29.96 10.34 9.14
C GLY A 268 30.63 11.05 10.31
N VAL A 269 31.47 12.00 9.93
CA VAL A 269 32.22 12.86 10.83
C VAL A 269 32.06 14.29 10.37
N ASP A 270 31.62 15.17 11.27
CA ASP A 270 31.57 16.60 11.07
C ASP A 270 32.74 17.23 11.82
N ILE A 271 33.60 17.97 11.11
CA ILE A 271 34.78 18.64 11.68
C ILE A 271 34.70 20.14 11.41
N THR A 272 34.86 20.94 12.46
CA THR A 272 34.99 22.39 12.37
C THR A 272 36.33 22.81 12.96
N PHE A 273 37.08 23.58 12.22
CA PHE A 273 38.40 24.12 12.62
C PHE A 273 38.29 25.49 13.22
#